data_5a9d06f254f733c0a57951ff69e98e84
#
_entry.id   5a9d06f254f733c0a57951ff69e98e84
#
_cell.length_a   1.000
_cell.length_b   1.000
_cell.length_c   1.000
_cell.angle_alpha   90.00
_cell.angle_beta   90.00
_cell.angle_gamma   90.00
#
_symmetry.space_group_name_H-M   'P 1'
#
loop_
_entity.id
_entity.type
_entity.pdbx_description
1 polymer ?
#
loop_
_entity_poly.entity_id
_entity_poly.type
_entity_poly.pdbx_seq_one_letter_code
_entity_poly.pdbx_strand_id
1 'polypeptide(L)'
;MYFIFYRILATFAKILQVRMVYITRIEHFNAAHRLFNPSWSKEQNEAVFGKCANENWHGHNFDLIVTVKGHPDPETGFVVDLKRLSKLIQREVTDKLDHKNINLDVDFMKDKMASCENLVVEIWKILDAQLPDITKHGKLHSIRLYETPRNYVEYFG
;
A
#
# COMPACT_ATOMS: atom_id res chain seq x y z
N MET A 1 -11.26 52.38 12.06
CA MET A 1 -12.12 51.18 11.87
C MET A 1 -11.61 50.22 10.81
N TYR A 2 -10.99 50.67 9.70
CA TYR A 2 -10.45 49.80 8.65
C TYR A 2 -9.20 48.98 9.03
N PHE A 3 -8.33 49.47 9.94
CA PHE A 3 -7.12 48.78 10.38
C PHE A 3 -7.33 47.52 11.21
N ILE A 4 -8.45 47.48 11.96
CA ILE A 4 -8.79 46.31 12.79
C ILE A 4 -9.32 45.18 11.93
N PHE A 5 -10.09 45.49 10.89
CA PHE A 5 -10.63 44.49 9.94
C PHE A 5 -9.51 43.79 9.14
N TYR A 6 -8.48 44.53 8.70
CA TYR A 6 -7.33 43.95 7.99
C TYR A 6 -6.49 43.03 8.88
N ARG A 7 -6.33 43.32 10.16
CA ARG A 7 -5.62 42.44 11.10
C ARG A 7 -6.39 41.17 11.39
N ILE A 8 -7.70 41.23 11.49
CA ILE A 8 -8.55 40.05 11.68
C ILE A 8 -8.52 39.14 10.45
N LEU A 9 -8.64 39.69 9.24
CA LEU A 9 -8.55 38.95 8.00
C LEU A 9 -7.15 38.34 7.77
N ALA A 10 -6.07 39.06 8.11
CA ALA A 10 -4.70 38.52 8.02
C ALA A 10 -4.44 37.43 9.08
N THR A 11 -5.08 37.49 10.24
CA THR A 11 -5.00 36.44 11.28
C THR A 11 -5.81 35.22 10.87
N PHE A 12 -6.98 35.36 10.26
CA PHE A 12 -7.77 34.28 9.70
C PHE A 12 -7.06 33.64 8.49
N ALA A 13 -6.41 34.40 7.62
CA ALA A 13 -5.62 33.86 6.50
C ALA A 13 -4.36 33.09 6.97
N LYS A 14 -3.79 33.41 8.12
CA LYS A 14 -2.69 32.65 8.73
C LYS A 14 -3.15 31.33 9.39
N ILE A 15 -4.42 31.19 9.72
CA ILE A 15 -4.99 30.00 10.37
C ILE A 15 -5.30 28.89 9.33
N LEU A 16 -5.36 29.23 8.05
CA LEU A 16 -5.75 28.31 6.97
C LEU A 16 -4.58 27.81 6.10
N GLN A 17 -3.36 27.81 6.59
CA GLN A 17 -2.32 27.01 5.96
C GLN A 17 -2.48 25.55 6.42
N VAL A 18 -3.47 24.91 5.84
CA VAL A 18 -3.76 23.48 6.05
C VAL A 18 -2.53 22.69 5.55
N ARG A 19 -1.67 22.26 6.48
CA ARG A 19 -0.43 21.55 6.16
C ARG A 19 -0.76 20.10 5.84
N MET A 20 -0.73 19.77 4.54
CA MET A 20 -0.79 18.37 4.10
C MET A 20 0.55 17.69 4.38
N VAL A 21 0.54 16.60 5.09
CA VAL A 21 1.72 15.79 5.41
C VAL A 21 1.54 14.39 4.83
N TYR A 22 2.63 13.83 4.34
CA TYR A 22 2.72 12.46 3.88
C TYR A 22 3.59 11.69 4.87
N ILE A 23 3.04 10.63 5.43
CA ILE A 23 3.74 9.77 6.37
C ILE A 23 3.80 8.36 5.80
N THR A 24 4.98 7.75 5.85
CA THR A 24 5.23 6.47 5.17
C THR A 24 5.71 5.43 6.16
N ARG A 25 5.20 4.22 6.03
CA ARG A 25 5.66 3.02 6.72
C ARG A 25 6.16 2.01 5.70
N ILE A 26 7.28 1.36 6.00
CA ILE A 26 7.86 0.26 5.22
C ILE A 26 7.76 -1.02 6.04
N GLU A 27 7.22 -2.07 5.42
CA GLU A 27 7.20 -3.43 5.95
C GLU A 27 7.79 -4.38 4.91
N HIS A 28 8.23 -5.56 5.35
CA HIS A 28 8.86 -6.57 4.52
C HIS A 28 8.09 -7.88 4.62
N PHE A 29 8.10 -8.67 3.56
CA PHE A 29 7.65 -10.07 3.57
C PHE A 29 8.34 -10.86 2.48
N ASN A 30 8.39 -12.18 2.64
CA ASN A 30 8.90 -13.11 1.64
C ASN A 30 7.74 -13.93 1.11
N ALA A 31 7.60 -14.03 -0.21
CA ALA A 31 6.54 -14.83 -0.79
C ALA A 31 6.98 -15.48 -2.09
N ALA A 32 6.44 -16.67 -2.36
CA ALA A 32 6.57 -17.34 -3.64
C ALA A 32 5.36 -17.07 -4.52
N HIS A 33 5.57 -17.03 -5.82
CA HIS A 33 4.50 -16.92 -6.82
C HIS A 33 4.93 -17.47 -8.19
N ARG A 34 3.98 -17.53 -9.09
CA ARG A 34 4.22 -17.66 -10.53
C ARG A 34 3.15 -16.92 -11.32
N LEU A 35 3.51 -16.53 -12.54
CA LEU A 35 2.56 -15.98 -13.51
C LEU A 35 2.11 -17.12 -14.44
N PHE A 36 0.83 -17.46 -14.38
CA PHE A 36 0.30 -18.57 -15.15
C PHE A 36 -1.19 -18.36 -15.43
N ASN A 37 -1.57 -18.42 -16.71
CA ASN A 37 -2.94 -18.43 -17.12
C ASN A 37 -3.40 -19.89 -17.37
N PRO A 38 -4.33 -20.42 -16.57
CA PRO A 38 -4.74 -21.83 -16.67
C PRO A 38 -5.48 -22.17 -17.96
N SER A 39 -5.98 -21.18 -18.70
CA SER A 39 -6.63 -21.39 -19.99
C SER A 39 -5.68 -21.42 -21.19
N TRP A 40 -4.37 -21.17 -20.95
CA TRP A 40 -3.35 -21.19 -21.99
C TRP A 40 -2.55 -22.49 -21.95
N SER A 41 -1.96 -22.86 -23.10
CA SER A 41 -0.99 -23.96 -23.12
C SER A 41 0.26 -23.61 -22.31
N LYS A 42 1.07 -24.62 -21.99
CA LYS A 42 2.37 -24.43 -21.31
C LYS A 42 3.28 -23.53 -22.14
N GLU A 43 3.40 -23.82 -23.44
CA GLU A 43 4.23 -23.06 -24.38
C GLU A 43 3.82 -21.59 -24.46
N GLN A 44 2.50 -21.34 -24.44
CA GLN A 44 1.98 -19.97 -24.45
C GLN A 44 2.29 -19.24 -23.15
N ASN A 45 2.16 -19.89 -22.00
CA ASN A 45 2.54 -19.33 -20.71
C ASN A 45 4.06 -19.02 -20.66
N GLU A 46 4.89 -19.95 -21.11
CA GLU A 46 6.34 -19.76 -21.16
C GLU A 46 6.74 -18.66 -22.14
N ALA A 47 6.07 -18.53 -23.29
CA ALA A 47 6.33 -17.48 -24.26
C ALA A 47 6.02 -16.09 -23.72
N VAL A 48 4.93 -15.93 -22.92
CA VAL A 48 4.50 -14.66 -22.39
C VAL A 48 5.22 -14.29 -21.09
N PHE A 49 5.31 -15.23 -20.15
CA PHE A 49 5.80 -14.95 -18.79
C PHE A 49 7.26 -15.39 -18.57
N GLY A 50 7.84 -16.12 -19.50
CA GLY A 50 9.21 -16.58 -19.41
C GLY A 50 9.48 -17.35 -18.11
N LYS A 51 10.53 -16.96 -17.40
CA LYS A 51 10.92 -17.59 -16.12
C LYS A 51 9.86 -17.47 -15.03
N CYS A 52 8.98 -16.47 -15.11
CA CYS A 52 7.91 -16.27 -14.13
C CYS A 52 6.80 -17.32 -14.25
N ALA A 53 6.72 -18.09 -15.35
CA ALA A 53 5.80 -19.21 -15.54
C ALA A 53 6.29 -20.53 -14.95
N ASN A 54 7.49 -20.59 -14.36
CA ASN A 54 8.11 -21.82 -13.87
C ASN A 54 7.16 -22.61 -12.96
N GLU A 55 7.01 -23.91 -13.26
CA GLU A 55 6.14 -24.83 -12.51
C GLU A 55 6.59 -25.00 -11.05
N ASN A 56 7.89 -24.87 -10.77
CA ASN A 56 8.46 -24.97 -9.42
C ASN A 56 8.44 -23.66 -8.64
N TRP A 57 7.72 -22.64 -9.17
CA TRP A 57 7.57 -21.32 -8.56
C TRP A 57 8.89 -20.54 -8.49
N HIS A 58 8.85 -19.35 -8.01
CA HIS A 58 9.98 -18.51 -7.59
C HIS A 58 9.50 -17.56 -6.50
N GLY A 59 10.41 -16.92 -5.80
CA GLY A 59 10.07 -16.05 -4.68
C GLY A 59 10.92 -14.80 -4.66
N HIS A 60 10.40 -13.81 -3.92
CA HIS A 60 11.03 -12.52 -3.74
C HIS A 60 10.99 -12.07 -2.28
N ASN A 61 11.91 -11.18 -1.93
CA ASN A 61 11.88 -10.38 -0.72
C ASN A 61 11.20 -9.06 -1.09
N PHE A 62 9.93 -8.96 -0.74
CA PHE A 62 9.13 -7.77 -1.06
C PHE A 62 9.32 -6.67 -0.03
N ASP A 63 9.42 -5.41 -0.50
CA ASP A 63 9.29 -4.22 0.34
C ASP A 63 7.96 -3.55 0.05
N LEU A 64 7.11 -3.48 1.08
CA LEU A 64 5.80 -2.85 1.01
C LEU A 64 5.87 -1.46 1.66
N ILE A 65 5.69 -0.42 0.87
CA ILE A 65 5.76 0.97 1.27
C ILE A 65 4.35 1.57 1.22
N VAL A 66 3.81 1.88 2.39
CA VAL A 66 2.45 2.42 2.55
C VAL A 66 2.54 3.88 2.97
N THR A 67 1.98 4.77 2.16
CA THR A 67 1.95 6.21 2.43
C THR A 67 0.52 6.68 2.73
N VAL A 68 0.37 7.34 3.87
CA VAL A 68 -0.87 8.01 4.31
C VAL A 68 -0.66 9.50 4.21
N LYS A 69 -1.63 10.23 3.62
CA LYS A 69 -1.64 11.70 3.59
C LYS A 69 -2.74 12.26 4.48
N GLY A 70 -2.48 13.42 5.06
CA GLY A 70 -3.50 14.07 5.88
C GLY A 70 -2.99 15.31 6.60
N HIS A 71 -3.82 15.79 7.51
CA HIS A 71 -3.51 16.94 8.36
C HIS A 71 -3.16 16.43 9.76
N PRO A 72 -2.08 16.93 10.37
CA PRO A 72 -1.77 16.59 11.75
C PRO A 72 -2.94 16.96 12.67
N ASP A 73 -3.33 16.03 13.52
CA ASP A 73 -4.24 16.27 14.63
C ASP A 73 -3.67 17.37 15.54
N PRO A 74 -4.44 18.42 15.88
CA PRO A 74 -3.91 19.55 16.65
C PRO A 74 -3.49 19.20 18.08
N GLU A 75 -3.99 18.10 18.65
CA GLU A 75 -3.65 17.68 20.01
C GLU A 75 -2.41 16.78 20.06
N THR A 76 -2.31 15.84 19.09
CA THR A 76 -1.23 14.84 19.07
C THR A 76 -0.12 15.16 18.09
N GLY A 77 -0.39 15.98 17.08
CA GLY A 77 0.51 16.25 15.96
C GLY A 77 0.59 15.09 14.93
N PHE A 78 -0.25 14.06 15.05
CA PHE A 78 -0.19 12.90 14.18
C PHE A 78 -1.21 12.97 13.05
N VAL A 79 -0.81 12.57 11.84
CA VAL A 79 -1.72 12.17 10.76
C VAL A 79 -2.25 10.76 11.05
N VAL A 80 -1.36 9.87 11.45
CA VAL A 80 -1.62 8.50 11.90
C VAL A 80 -0.52 8.07 12.85
N ASP A 81 -0.86 7.28 13.86
CA ASP A 81 0.15 6.63 14.72
C ASP A 81 0.85 5.53 13.93
N LEU A 82 2.18 5.67 13.73
CA LEU A 82 2.98 4.72 12.97
C LEU A 82 3.01 3.31 13.56
N LYS A 83 2.86 3.14 14.87
CA LYS A 83 2.77 1.81 15.49
C LYS A 83 1.44 1.15 15.16
N ARG A 84 0.34 1.92 15.15
CA ARG A 84 -0.99 1.41 14.76
C ARG A 84 -1.01 1.07 13.28
N LEU A 85 -0.40 1.94 12.42
CA LEU A 85 -0.29 1.68 10.99
C LEU A 85 0.54 0.40 10.72
N SER A 86 1.69 0.25 11.38
CA SER A 86 2.52 -0.96 11.27
C SER A 86 1.73 -2.22 11.65
N LYS A 87 1.04 -2.21 12.80
CA LYS A 87 0.22 -3.34 13.24
C LYS A 87 -0.92 -3.67 12.28
N LEU A 88 -1.55 -2.66 11.69
CA LEU A 88 -2.59 -2.85 10.68
C LEU A 88 -2.01 -3.55 9.44
N ILE A 89 -0.89 -3.04 8.92
CA ILE A 89 -0.23 -3.62 7.74
C ILE A 89 0.21 -5.06 8.04
N GLN A 90 0.80 -5.32 9.20
CA GLN A 90 1.23 -6.66 9.59
C GLN A 90 0.05 -7.62 9.65
N ARG A 91 -0.94 -7.34 10.47
CA ARG A 91 -2.11 -8.22 10.66
C ARG A 91 -2.86 -8.51 9.36
N GLU A 92 -3.05 -7.49 8.51
CA GLU A 92 -3.95 -7.61 7.37
C GLU A 92 -3.24 -7.98 6.07
N VAL A 93 -1.94 -7.76 6.00
CA VAL A 93 -1.18 -7.96 4.77
C VAL A 93 0.03 -8.86 4.98
N THR A 94 1.04 -8.43 5.73
CA THR A 94 2.32 -9.14 5.72
C THR A 94 2.24 -10.51 6.39
N ASP A 95 1.49 -10.67 7.48
CA ASP A 95 1.31 -11.98 8.14
C ASP A 95 0.56 -12.99 7.26
N LYS A 96 -0.21 -12.50 6.28
CA LYS A 96 -0.93 -13.34 5.32
C LYS A 96 -0.11 -13.68 4.07
N LEU A 97 0.97 -12.96 3.84
CA LEU A 97 1.85 -13.13 2.67
C LEU A 97 3.19 -13.77 3.03
N ASP A 98 3.72 -13.47 4.23
CA ASP A 98 5.07 -13.87 4.59
C ASP A 98 5.22 -15.39 4.68
N HIS A 99 6.24 -15.91 3.99
CA HIS A 99 6.51 -17.35 3.84
C HIS A 99 5.34 -18.14 3.21
N LYS A 100 4.53 -17.49 2.36
CA LYS A 100 3.39 -18.10 1.67
C LYS A 100 3.61 -18.17 0.16
N ASN A 101 2.82 -19.03 -0.48
CA ASN A 101 2.65 -19.02 -1.93
C ASN A 101 1.42 -18.16 -2.27
N ILE A 102 1.64 -17.05 -2.99
CA ILE A 102 0.58 -16.08 -3.30
C ILE A 102 -0.56 -16.72 -4.11
N ASN A 103 -0.24 -17.68 -4.98
CA ASN A 103 -1.24 -18.36 -5.82
C ASN A 103 -2.07 -19.40 -5.04
N LEU A 104 -1.52 -19.99 -3.96
CA LEU A 104 -2.11 -21.15 -3.28
C LEU A 104 -2.65 -20.83 -1.89
N ASP A 105 -1.96 -19.98 -1.12
CA ASP A 105 -2.16 -19.84 0.32
C ASP A 105 -2.81 -18.50 0.71
N VAL A 106 -2.98 -17.57 -0.25
CA VAL A 106 -3.41 -16.19 0.04
C VAL A 106 -4.83 -15.97 -0.45
N ASP A 107 -5.80 -16.01 0.48
CA ASP A 107 -7.24 -15.96 0.18
C ASP A 107 -7.66 -14.74 -0.65
N PHE A 108 -7.11 -13.55 -0.36
CA PHE A 108 -7.48 -12.34 -1.08
C PHE A 108 -6.92 -12.27 -2.52
N MET A 109 -6.00 -13.22 -2.87
CA MET A 109 -5.47 -13.39 -4.22
C MET A 109 -6.11 -14.57 -4.97
N LYS A 110 -7.03 -15.30 -4.34
CA LYS A 110 -7.71 -16.43 -4.97
C LYS A 110 -8.36 -16.01 -6.29
N ASP A 111 -8.20 -16.87 -7.30
CA ASP A 111 -8.71 -16.69 -8.67
C ASP A 111 -8.15 -15.44 -9.41
N LYS A 112 -7.04 -14.88 -8.92
CA LYS A 112 -6.35 -13.75 -9.55
C LYS A 112 -4.95 -14.14 -10.01
N MET A 113 -4.49 -13.50 -11.08
CA MET A 113 -3.09 -13.59 -11.49
C MET A 113 -2.21 -12.98 -10.37
N ALA A 114 -1.23 -13.75 -9.88
CA ALA A 114 -0.34 -13.30 -8.80
C ALA A 114 0.79 -12.39 -9.32
N SER A 115 0.42 -11.38 -10.12
CA SER A 115 1.32 -10.30 -10.51
C SER A 115 1.40 -9.23 -9.42
N CYS A 116 2.48 -8.45 -9.38
CA CYS A 116 2.65 -7.35 -8.45
C CYS A 116 1.55 -6.29 -8.61
N GLU A 117 1.08 -6.07 -9.86
CA GLU A 117 0.01 -5.11 -10.16
C GLU A 117 -1.30 -5.52 -9.50
N ASN A 118 -1.69 -6.79 -9.60
CA ASN A 118 -2.90 -7.28 -8.93
C ASN A 118 -2.73 -7.29 -7.42
N LEU A 119 -1.56 -7.70 -6.94
CA LEU A 119 -1.27 -7.76 -5.51
C LEU A 119 -1.36 -6.38 -4.85
N VAL A 120 -0.78 -5.33 -5.45
CA VAL A 120 -0.84 -3.97 -4.88
C VAL A 120 -2.26 -3.42 -4.84
N VAL A 121 -3.10 -3.73 -5.85
CA VAL A 121 -4.51 -3.33 -5.89
C VAL A 121 -5.31 -4.01 -4.77
N GLU A 122 -5.10 -5.30 -4.52
CA GLU A 122 -5.79 -6.01 -3.44
C GLU A 122 -5.32 -5.54 -2.06
N ILE A 123 -4.02 -5.28 -1.88
CA ILE A 123 -3.48 -4.69 -0.64
C ILE A 123 -4.12 -3.32 -0.39
N TRP A 124 -4.26 -2.49 -1.43
CA TRP A 124 -4.93 -1.19 -1.32
C TRP A 124 -6.34 -1.33 -0.78
N LYS A 125 -7.17 -2.19 -1.38
CA LYS A 125 -8.56 -2.40 -0.97
C LYS A 125 -8.67 -2.78 0.52
N ILE A 126 -7.76 -3.64 0.98
CA ILE A 126 -7.72 -4.09 2.38
C ILE A 126 -7.37 -2.92 3.32
N LEU A 127 -6.32 -2.18 3.00
CA LEU A 127 -5.82 -1.12 3.87
C LEU A 127 -6.73 0.12 3.85
N ASP A 128 -7.27 0.49 2.68
CA ASP A 128 -8.17 1.65 2.55
C ASP A 128 -9.47 1.45 3.35
N ALA A 129 -10.00 0.23 3.35
CA ALA A 129 -11.19 -0.12 4.12
C ALA A 129 -10.98 -0.04 5.65
N GLN A 130 -9.76 -0.30 6.15
CA GLN A 130 -9.49 -0.40 7.58
C GLN A 130 -8.73 0.80 8.16
N LEU A 131 -8.13 1.64 7.31
CA LEU A 131 -7.40 2.83 7.76
C LEU A 131 -8.26 3.78 8.62
N PRO A 132 -9.58 4.00 8.33
CA PRO A 132 -10.45 4.83 9.16
C PRO A 132 -10.54 4.39 10.63
N ASP A 133 -10.31 3.11 10.94
CA ASP A 133 -10.34 2.58 12.30
C ASP A 133 -9.14 3.06 13.15
N ILE A 134 -8.08 3.52 12.50
CA ILE A 134 -6.86 3.93 13.19
C ILE A 134 -6.55 5.43 13.08
N THR A 135 -7.19 6.15 12.15
CA THR A 135 -7.06 7.60 12.03
C THR A 135 -8.29 8.24 11.41
N LYS A 136 -8.63 9.44 11.87
CA LYS A 136 -9.63 10.33 11.26
C LYS A 136 -8.99 11.49 10.48
N HIS A 137 -7.66 11.62 10.58
CA HIS A 137 -6.88 12.73 10.06
C HIS A 137 -6.12 12.39 8.78
N GLY A 138 -6.06 11.10 8.41
CA GLY A 138 -5.34 10.59 7.26
C GLY A 138 -6.19 9.76 6.31
N LYS A 139 -5.75 9.73 5.04
CA LYS A 139 -6.27 8.85 3.99
C LYS A 139 -5.11 8.14 3.33
N LEU A 140 -5.34 6.93 2.85
CA LEU A 140 -4.35 6.22 2.05
C LEU A 140 -4.00 7.06 0.82
N HIS A 141 -2.72 7.18 0.51
CA HIS A 141 -2.23 8.01 -0.59
C HIS A 141 -1.60 7.19 -1.69
N SER A 142 -0.67 6.33 -1.35
CA SER A 142 -0.06 5.40 -2.28
C SER A 142 0.43 4.15 -1.56
N ILE A 143 0.48 3.06 -2.34
CA ILE A 143 1.19 1.85 -1.98
C ILE A 143 2.21 1.59 -3.07
N ARG A 144 3.47 1.42 -2.66
CA ARG A 144 4.53 0.97 -3.55
C ARG A 144 5.02 -0.40 -3.08
N LEU A 145 5.08 -1.35 -4.01
CA LEU A 145 5.52 -2.71 -3.77
C LEU A 145 6.75 -3.02 -4.63
N TYR A 146 7.90 -3.15 -3.99
CA TYR A 146 9.12 -3.63 -4.64
C TYR A 146 9.13 -5.16 -4.64
N GLU A 147 9.24 -5.74 -5.81
CA GLU A 147 9.48 -7.16 -6.01
C GLU A 147 11.00 -7.46 -5.97
N THR A 148 11.77 -6.55 -6.53
CA THR A 148 13.23 -6.56 -6.52
C THR A 148 13.75 -5.13 -6.29
N PRO A 149 15.03 -4.93 -5.97
CA PRO A 149 15.58 -3.57 -5.83
C PRO A 149 15.44 -2.67 -7.07
N ARG A 150 15.10 -3.24 -8.22
CA ARG A 150 15.00 -2.52 -9.50
C ARG A 150 13.60 -2.47 -10.09
N ASN A 151 12.67 -3.32 -9.60
CA ASN A 151 11.31 -3.43 -10.11
C ASN A 151 10.31 -3.18 -9.00
N TYR A 152 9.42 -2.25 -9.20
CA TYR A 152 8.31 -1.99 -8.30
C TYR A 152 7.07 -1.56 -9.08
N VAL A 153 5.95 -1.72 -8.45
CA VAL A 153 4.67 -1.14 -8.87
C VAL A 153 4.21 -0.11 -7.85
N GLU A 154 3.47 0.89 -8.28
CA GLU A 154 2.90 1.91 -7.40
C GLU A 154 1.43 2.14 -7.76
N TYR A 155 0.58 2.23 -6.75
CA TYR A 155 -0.87 2.40 -6.90
C TYR A 155 -1.38 3.51 -5.99
N PHE A 156 -2.31 4.31 -6.50
CA PHE A 156 -2.82 5.52 -5.82
C PHE A 156 -4.32 5.47 -5.51
N GLY A 157 -4.97 4.31 -5.77
CA GLY A 157 -6.40 4.11 -5.59
C GLY A 157 -7.26 4.50 -6.77
#